data_ad4c473a4c6c7e2fd321ff7dd6e80ca6
#
_entry.id   ad4c473a4c6c7e2fd321ff7dd6e80ca6
#
_cell.length_a   1.000
_cell.length_b   1.000
_cell.length_c   1.000
_cell.angle_alpha   90.00
_cell.angle_beta   90.00
_cell.angle_gamma   90.00
#
_symmetry.space_group_name_H-M   'P 1'
#
loop_
_entity.id
_entity.type
_entity.pdbx_description
1 polymer ?
#
loop_
_entity_poly.entity_id
_entity_poly.type
_entity_poly.pdbx_seq_one_letter_code
_entity_poly.pdbx_strand_id
1 'polypeptide(L)'
;MPISLGSKGSCQIGGNIATNAGGLNVIKFGSIRNNILGIEAILPNGEFYDDLKTVKKNNTGFDIKQLLIGSEGTLGIITAATFQIHKKTNDRVVIFLHSTHLMYC
;
A
#
# COMPACT_ATOMS: atom_id res chain seq x y z
N MET A 1 -2.80 -9.82 -3.59
CA MET A 1 -2.48 -8.40 -3.39
C MET A 1 -2.54 -7.71 -4.74
N PRO A 2 -3.17 -6.53 -4.87
CA PRO A 2 -3.43 -5.90 -6.17
C PRO A 2 -2.22 -5.14 -6.75
N ILE A 3 -1.12 -5.05 -6.01
CA ILE A 3 0.05 -4.28 -6.41
C ILE A 3 0.88 -5.07 -7.42
N SER A 4 1.19 -4.44 -8.55
CA SER A 4 2.06 -4.99 -9.59
C SER A 4 3.28 -4.08 -9.74
N LEU A 5 4.40 -4.54 -9.20
CA LEU A 5 5.68 -3.84 -9.21
C LEU A 5 6.61 -4.46 -10.25
N GLY A 6 7.50 -3.65 -10.85
CA GLY A 6 8.57 -4.17 -11.70
C GLY A 6 9.50 -5.14 -10.96
N SER A 7 9.68 -4.94 -9.64
CA SER A 7 10.49 -5.79 -8.76
C SER A 7 9.73 -7.00 -8.18
N LYS A 8 8.60 -7.41 -8.75
CA LYS A 8 7.70 -8.45 -8.21
C LYS A 8 8.40 -9.76 -7.82
N GLY A 9 9.49 -10.10 -8.49
CA GLY A 9 10.25 -11.34 -8.22
C GLY A 9 11.20 -11.26 -7.03
N SER A 10 11.57 -10.05 -6.57
CA SER A 10 12.59 -9.84 -5.55
C SER A 10 12.14 -8.96 -4.38
N CYS A 11 11.03 -8.22 -4.52
CA CYS A 11 10.57 -7.32 -3.48
C CYS A 11 10.00 -8.07 -2.28
N GLN A 12 10.25 -7.51 -1.10
CA GLN A 12 9.67 -7.97 0.17
C GLN A 12 8.53 -7.04 0.60
N ILE A 13 7.52 -7.61 1.24
CA ILE A 13 6.31 -6.87 1.58
C ILE A 13 6.55 -5.75 2.58
N GLY A 14 7.39 -5.96 3.60
CA GLY A 14 7.77 -4.93 4.57
C GLY A 14 8.45 -3.74 3.90
N GLY A 15 9.39 -3.98 2.96
CA GLY A 15 10.03 -2.93 2.18
C GLY A 15 9.03 -2.17 1.30
N ASN A 16 8.10 -2.88 0.66
CA ASN A 16 7.06 -2.24 -0.16
C ASN A 16 6.14 -1.33 0.68
N ILE A 17 5.84 -1.70 1.92
CA ILE A 17 5.06 -0.87 2.84
C ILE A 17 5.90 0.32 3.29
N ALA A 18 7.14 0.08 3.71
CA ALA A 18 8.04 1.13 4.19
C ALA A 18 8.27 2.23 3.14
N THR A 19 8.30 1.87 1.86
CA THR A 19 8.45 2.82 0.75
C THR A 19 7.13 3.33 0.16
N ASN A 20 5.99 2.90 0.71
CA ASN A 20 4.67 3.17 0.13
C ASN A 20 4.62 2.85 -1.37
N ALA A 21 5.09 1.67 -1.74
CA ALA A 21 5.27 1.27 -3.13
C ALA A 21 3.99 1.40 -3.95
N GLY A 22 4.13 1.96 -5.16
CA GLY A 22 3.07 2.08 -6.14
C GLY A 22 3.04 0.87 -7.08
N GLY A 23 2.92 1.12 -8.37
CA GLY A 23 2.92 0.13 -9.45
C GLY A 23 1.82 0.39 -10.46
N LEU A 24 1.76 -0.42 -11.50
CA LEU A 24 0.83 -0.22 -12.63
C LEU A 24 -0.66 -0.20 -12.22
N ASN A 25 -1.01 -0.88 -11.14
CA ASN A 25 -2.40 -1.01 -10.71
C ASN A 25 -2.87 0.11 -9.75
N VAL A 26 -2.05 1.12 -9.49
CA VAL A 26 -2.35 2.20 -8.54
C VAL A 26 -3.61 2.98 -8.93
N ILE A 27 -3.83 3.20 -10.22
CA ILE A 27 -5.04 3.90 -10.70
C ILE A 27 -6.32 3.16 -10.28
N LYS A 28 -6.31 1.83 -10.31
CA LYS A 28 -7.49 1.01 -9.99
C LYS A 28 -7.63 0.71 -8.50
N PHE A 29 -6.54 0.41 -7.81
CA PHE A 29 -6.57 -0.15 -6.45
C PHE A 29 -5.92 0.78 -5.41
N GLY A 30 -5.36 1.90 -5.82
CA GLY A 30 -4.57 2.78 -4.97
C GLY A 30 -3.16 2.26 -4.70
N SER A 31 -2.36 3.05 -4.01
CA SER A 31 -1.04 2.67 -3.54
C SER A 31 -1.12 1.63 -2.42
N ILE A 32 0.03 1.16 -1.93
CA ILE A 32 0.06 0.21 -0.81
C ILE A 32 -0.64 0.79 0.43
N ARG A 33 -0.46 2.07 0.70
CA ARG A 33 -1.11 2.82 1.79
C ARG A 33 -2.64 2.65 1.83
N ASN A 34 -3.27 2.69 0.67
CA ASN A 34 -4.72 2.56 0.54
C ASN A 34 -5.23 1.13 0.81
N ASN A 35 -4.34 0.15 0.76
CA ASN A 35 -4.65 -1.27 0.90
C ASN A 35 -4.22 -1.86 2.25
N ILE A 36 -3.52 -1.09 3.10
CA ILE A 36 -3.16 -1.50 4.46
C ILE A 36 -4.31 -1.18 5.42
N LEU A 37 -4.77 -2.17 6.15
CA LEU A 37 -5.81 -2.03 7.18
C LEU A 37 -5.19 -1.86 8.57
N GLY A 38 -4.10 -2.55 8.85
CA GLY A 38 -3.38 -2.51 10.10
C GLY A 38 -1.91 -2.82 9.93
N ILE A 39 -1.11 -2.44 10.91
CA ILE A 39 0.34 -2.63 10.91
C ILE A 39 0.83 -3.04 12.30
N GLU A 40 1.84 -3.88 12.32
CA GLU A 40 2.67 -4.18 13.49
C GLU A 40 4.08 -3.68 13.21
N ALA A 41 4.70 -3.03 14.18
CA ALA A 41 6.05 -2.49 14.01
C ALA A 41 6.81 -2.43 15.34
N ILE A 42 8.15 -2.44 15.24
CA ILE A 42 9.05 -2.12 16.35
C ILE A 42 9.51 -0.67 16.15
N LEU A 43 9.25 0.18 17.16
CA LEU A 43 9.64 1.59 17.15
C LEU A 43 11.12 1.77 17.52
N PRO A 44 11.74 2.94 17.24
CA PRO A 44 13.16 3.17 17.50
C PRO A 44 13.55 3.05 18.99
N ASN A 45 12.61 3.27 19.91
CA ASN A 45 12.80 3.09 21.35
C ASN A 45 12.68 1.62 21.82
N GLY A 46 12.45 0.69 20.88
CA GLY A 46 12.25 -0.74 21.15
C GLY A 46 10.83 -1.11 21.57
N GLU A 47 9.92 -0.16 21.62
CA GLU A 47 8.51 -0.47 21.90
C GLU A 47 7.83 -1.18 20.75
N PHE A 48 6.94 -2.09 21.09
CA PHE A 48 6.14 -2.84 20.14
C PHE A 48 4.82 -2.13 19.89
N TYR A 49 4.59 -1.76 18.66
CA TYR A 49 3.34 -1.18 18.19
C TYR A 49 2.53 -2.25 17.46
N ASP A 50 1.34 -2.58 17.98
CA ASP A 50 0.41 -3.52 17.37
C ASP A 50 -0.94 -2.85 17.09
N ASP A 51 -1.27 -2.72 15.82
CA ASP A 51 -2.55 -2.23 15.33
C ASP A 51 -3.01 -3.09 14.13
N LEU A 52 -2.92 -4.42 14.25
CA LEU A 52 -3.37 -5.37 13.24
C LEU A 52 -4.90 -5.43 13.16
N LYS A 53 -5.52 -4.33 12.73
CA LYS A 53 -6.97 -4.22 12.54
C LYS A 53 -7.40 -4.77 11.19
N THR A 54 -8.66 -5.21 11.12
CA THR A 54 -9.30 -5.73 9.90
C THR A 54 -10.34 -4.76 9.32
N VAL A 55 -10.62 -3.67 10.03
CA VAL A 55 -11.62 -2.67 9.63
C VAL A 55 -10.98 -1.54 8.85
N LYS A 56 -11.61 -1.17 7.74
CA LYS A 56 -11.12 -0.09 6.86
C LYS A 56 -11.26 1.30 7.48
N LYS A 57 -12.34 1.51 8.25
CA LYS A 57 -12.62 2.80 8.91
C LYS A 57 -12.58 2.61 10.41
N ASN A 58 -11.67 3.32 11.06
CA ASN A 58 -11.56 3.39 12.50
C ASN A 58 -11.29 4.85 12.90
N ASN A 59 -12.23 5.44 13.61
CA ASN A 59 -12.15 6.84 14.05
C ASN A 59 -11.66 6.97 15.50
N THR A 60 -11.07 5.92 16.07
CA THR A 60 -10.54 5.90 17.44
C THR A 60 -9.08 6.39 17.44
N GLY A 61 -8.87 7.68 17.67
CA GLY A 61 -7.53 8.25 17.80
C GLY A 61 -6.80 8.48 16.47
N PHE A 62 -5.50 8.74 16.56
CA PHE A 62 -4.64 8.97 15.40
C PHE A 62 -4.35 7.68 14.65
N ASP A 63 -4.29 7.77 13.32
CA ASP A 63 -3.94 6.67 12.44
C ASP A 63 -2.42 6.57 12.27
N ILE A 64 -1.73 6.04 13.30
CA ILE A 64 -0.26 5.97 13.40
C ILE A 64 0.34 5.16 12.25
N LYS A 65 -0.36 4.15 11.71
CA LYS A 65 0.13 3.39 10.55
C LYS A 65 0.47 4.28 9.36
N GLN A 66 -0.22 5.41 9.21
CA GLN A 66 0.04 6.36 8.11
C GLN A 66 1.42 7.04 8.22
N LEU A 67 1.97 7.15 9.41
CA LEU A 67 3.32 7.66 9.64
C LEU A 67 4.37 6.61 9.26
N LEU A 68 4.13 5.35 9.62
CA LEU A 68 5.05 4.24 9.35
C LEU A 68 5.11 3.85 7.87
N ILE A 69 3.97 3.92 7.17
CA ILE A 69 3.91 3.66 5.72
C ILE A 69 4.59 4.80 4.96
N GLY A 70 5.64 4.49 4.23
CA GLY A 70 6.43 5.48 3.48
C GLY A 70 7.50 6.18 4.31
N SER A 71 7.77 5.73 5.55
CA SER A 71 8.83 6.25 6.40
C SER A 71 10.22 5.71 6.05
N GLU A 72 10.31 4.73 5.15
CA GLU A 72 11.54 4.06 4.73
C GLU A 72 12.38 3.52 5.90
N GLY A 73 11.69 3.08 6.97
CA GLY A 73 12.32 2.53 8.17
C GLY A 73 12.81 3.58 9.18
N THR A 74 12.65 4.89 8.92
CA THR A 74 13.12 5.95 9.82
C THR A 74 12.31 6.05 11.12
N LEU A 75 11.05 5.64 11.10
CA LEU A 75 10.14 5.69 12.26
C LEU A 75 9.91 4.33 12.92
N GLY A 76 10.41 3.25 12.35
CA GLY A 76 10.27 1.90 12.88
C GLY A 76 10.41 0.82 11.83
N ILE A 77 10.50 -0.42 12.28
CA ILE A 77 10.62 -1.62 11.42
C ILE A 77 9.26 -2.32 11.41
N ILE A 78 8.67 -2.44 10.23
CA ILE A 78 7.37 -3.12 10.04
C ILE A 78 7.60 -4.63 10.06
N THR A 79 6.94 -5.32 10.99
CA THR A 79 7.04 -6.77 11.20
C THR A 79 5.87 -7.54 10.64
N ALA A 80 4.66 -6.96 10.70
CA ALA A 80 3.47 -7.55 10.10
C ALA A 80 2.50 -6.49 9.58
N ALA A 81 1.58 -6.89 8.71
CA ALA A 81 0.54 -6.00 8.21
C ALA A 81 -0.72 -6.76 7.80
N THR A 82 -1.88 -6.13 7.99
CA THR A 82 -3.17 -6.58 7.50
C THR A 82 -3.50 -5.88 6.19
N PHE A 83 -3.85 -6.65 5.16
CA PHE A 83 -4.14 -6.14 3.82
C PHE A 83 -5.60 -6.30 3.44
N GLN A 84 -6.11 -5.30 2.73
CA GLN A 84 -7.31 -5.48 1.93
C GLN A 84 -6.98 -6.32 0.71
N ILE A 85 -7.69 -7.43 0.54
CA ILE A 85 -7.60 -8.27 -0.65
C ILE A 85 -8.71 -7.93 -1.65
N HIS A 86 -8.42 -8.08 -2.92
CA HIS A 86 -9.35 -7.83 -4.01
C HIS A 86 -9.54 -9.11 -4.82
N LYS A 87 -10.75 -9.29 -5.37
CA LYS A 87 -11.03 -10.42 -6.26
C LYS A 87 -10.10 -10.35 -7.48
N LYS A 88 -9.53 -11.49 -7.85
CA LYS A 88 -8.70 -11.59 -9.07
C LYS A 88 -9.56 -11.28 -10.30
N THR A 89 -9.04 -10.44 -11.19
CA THR A 89 -9.66 -10.18 -12.50
C THR A 89 -9.42 -11.40 -13.40
N ASN A 90 -10.47 -11.96 -13.97
CA ASN A 90 -10.36 -13.14 -14.86
C ASN A 90 -9.93 -12.72 -16.27
N ASP A 91 -10.48 -11.58 -16.75
CA ASP A 91 -10.26 -11.10 -18.11
C ASP A 91 -9.52 -9.77 -18.12
N ARG A 92 -8.69 -9.56 -19.14
CA ARG A 92 -7.99 -8.30 -19.39
C ARG A 92 -8.19 -7.92 -20.84
N VAL A 93 -8.58 -6.67 -21.05
CA VAL A 93 -8.68 -6.07 -22.40
C VAL A 93 -7.71 -4.88 -22.43
N VAL A 94 -6.94 -4.78 -23.50
CA VAL A 94 -6.09 -3.61 -23.77
C VAL A 94 -6.75 -2.80 -24.86
N ILE A 95 -7.01 -1.51 -24.59
CA ILE A 95 -7.61 -0.58 -25.52
C ILE A 95 -6.60 0.55 -25.78
N PHE A 96 -6.27 0.78 -27.03
CA PHE A 96 -5.48 1.93 -27.45
C PHE A 96 -6.43 3.03 -27.92
N LEU A 97 -6.38 4.18 -27.24
CA LEU A 97 -7.15 5.37 -27.61
C LEU A 97 -6.18 6.39 -28.19
N HIS A 98 -6.45 6.85 -29.40
CA HIS A 98 -5.76 7.95 -30.01
C HIS A 98 -6.69 9.17 -30.10
N SER A 99 -6.28 10.31 -29.55
CA SER A 99 -7.00 11.58 -29.67
C SER A 99 -6.13 12.57 -30.41
N THR A 100 -6.67 13.14 -31.48
CA THR A 100 -6.04 14.20 -32.25
C THR A 100 -6.28 15.60 -31.68
N HIS A 101 -7.17 15.73 -30.71
CA HIS A 101 -7.47 16.98 -30.01
C HIS A 101 -7.08 16.89 -28.53
N LEU A 102 -5.99 17.55 -28.14
CA LEU A 102 -5.71 17.93 -26.78
C LEU A 102 -6.58 19.15 -26.46
N MET A 103 -7.68 18.94 -25.72
CA MET A 103 -8.34 20.08 -25.08
C MET A 103 -7.47 20.51 -23.91
N TYR A 104 -6.88 21.69 -24.02
CA TYR A 104 -6.27 22.36 -22.88
C TYR A 104 -7.41 22.76 -21.91
N CYS A 105 -7.39 22.17 -20.72
CA CYS A 105 -8.14 22.69 -19.56
C CYS A 105 -7.27 23.70 -18.82
#